data_025158bcfacf8cc6ebe46d0ec5ed6ff9
#
_entry.id   025158bcfacf8cc6ebe46d0ec5ed6ff9
#
_cell.length_a   1.000
_cell.length_b   1.000
_cell.length_c   1.000
_cell.angle_alpha   90.00
_cell.angle_beta   90.00
_cell.angle_gamma   90.00
#
_symmetry.space_group_name_H-M   'P 1'
#
loop_
_entity.id
_entity.type
_entity.pdbx_description
1 polymer ?
#
loop_
_entity_poly.entity_id
_entity_poly.type
_entity_poly.pdbx_seq_one_letter_code
_entity_poly.pdbx_strand_id
1 'polypeptide(L)'
;MMKMSNFRWKVAWLIFIVSFVSYMDRVNLSVATPVIMKEYGFDKIDMGLIQSFFFAGYALMQVPGGMMAEKFGHRITGSLAVIWWSVFTALTAVAKGKFSFAAVRFLFGMGEGPIYPAFAIAIFRWFNKKEKGNASSFLLNGSFLGPVIGPALTVALMSTVGWKMVFLIFGIVGILMAW
;
A
#
# COMPACT_ATOMS: atom_id res chain seq x y z
N MET A 1 -13.56 -32.61 -12.83
CA MET A 1 -13.25 -31.16 -13.04
C MET A 1 -14.18 -30.36 -12.14
N MET A 2 -13.68 -29.80 -11.03
CA MET A 2 -14.47 -28.91 -10.21
C MET A 2 -14.83 -27.66 -11.07
N LYS A 3 -16.12 -27.36 -11.18
CA LYS A 3 -16.61 -26.11 -11.78
C LYS A 3 -16.01 -24.94 -10.97
N MET A 4 -14.92 -24.37 -11.45
CA MET A 4 -14.28 -23.22 -10.80
C MET A 4 -15.26 -22.05 -10.84
N SER A 5 -15.77 -21.66 -9.69
CA SER A 5 -16.74 -20.57 -9.52
C SER A 5 -16.20 -19.26 -10.13
N ASN A 6 -17.08 -18.46 -10.74
CA ASN A 6 -16.76 -17.09 -11.18
C ASN A 6 -16.31 -16.17 -10.03
N PHE A 7 -16.41 -16.64 -8.78
CA PHE A 7 -15.95 -15.95 -7.58
C PHE A 7 -14.45 -15.58 -7.62
N ARG A 8 -13.61 -16.39 -8.31
CA ARG A 8 -12.17 -16.11 -8.47
C ARG A 8 -11.90 -14.74 -9.11
N TRP A 9 -12.76 -14.29 -10.03
CA TRP A 9 -12.61 -12.97 -10.65
C TRP A 9 -12.93 -11.82 -9.68
N LYS A 10 -13.79 -12.06 -8.68
CA LYS A 10 -13.96 -11.11 -7.56
C LYS A 10 -12.68 -10.96 -6.75
N VAL A 11 -11.95 -12.08 -6.55
CA VAL A 11 -10.62 -12.05 -5.92
C VAL A 11 -9.61 -11.25 -6.76
N ALA A 12 -9.61 -11.40 -8.10
CA ALA A 12 -8.75 -10.61 -8.98
C ALA A 12 -9.05 -9.11 -8.87
N TRP A 13 -10.32 -8.73 -8.87
CA TRP A 13 -10.74 -7.33 -8.68
C TRP A 13 -10.35 -6.79 -7.30
N LEU A 14 -10.47 -7.60 -6.25
CA LEU A 14 -9.99 -7.21 -4.92
C LEU A 14 -8.47 -6.95 -4.92
N ILE A 15 -7.70 -7.86 -5.53
CA ILE A 15 -6.25 -7.69 -5.70
C ILE A 15 -5.93 -6.40 -6.47
N PHE A 16 -6.66 -6.10 -7.54
CA PHE A 16 -6.52 -4.85 -8.30
C PHE A 16 -6.76 -3.62 -7.41
N ILE A 17 -7.89 -3.58 -6.69
CA ILE A 17 -8.28 -2.43 -5.87
C ILE A 17 -7.25 -2.21 -4.75
N VAL A 18 -6.85 -3.27 -4.05
CA VAL A 18 -5.86 -3.18 -2.97
C VAL A 18 -4.49 -2.74 -3.50
N SER A 19 -4.06 -3.26 -4.65
CA SER A 19 -2.82 -2.81 -5.29
C SER A 19 -2.88 -1.35 -5.73
N PHE A 20 -4.01 -0.93 -6.29
CA PHE A 20 -4.25 0.45 -6.70
C PHE A 20 -4.11 1.42 -5.52
N VAL A 21 -4.79 1.12 -4.40
CA VAL A 21 -4.73 1.98 -3.19
C VAL A 21 -3.34 1.96 -2.56
N SER A 22 -2.69 0.78 -2.44
CA SER A 22 -1.32 0.68 -1.92
C SER A 22 -0.36 1.59 -2.69
N TYR A 23 -0.41 1.57 -4.02
CA TYR A 23 0.46 2.42 -4.84
C TYR A 23 0.08 3.90 -4.81
N MET A 24 -1.20 4.23 -4.63
CA MET A 24 -1.61 5.61 -4.33
C MET A 24 -1.01 6.09 -3.02
N ASP A 25 -1.05 5.29 -1.95
CA ASP A 25 -0.49 5.63 -0.65
C ASP A 25 1.03 5.88 -0.71
N ARG A 26 1.75 5.15 -1.56
CA ARG A 26 3.19 5.37 -1.77
C ARG A 26 3.49 6.74 -2.36
N VAL A 27 2.71 7.17 -3.36
CA VAL A 27 2.98 8.44 -4.05
C VAL A 27 2.46 9.66 -3.28
N ASN A 28 1.52 9.48 -2.35
CA ASN A 28 0.97 10.58 -1.54
C ASN A 28 2.05 11.39 -0.82
N LEU A 29 3.06 10.71 -0.24
CA LEU A 29 4.15 11.42 0.42
C LEU A 29 4.97 12.25 -0.57
N SER A 30 5.25 11.71 -1.76
CA SER A 30 6.01 12.44 -2.78
C SER A 30 5.28 13.71 -3.19
N VAL A 31 3.95 13.66 -3.33
CA VAL A 31 3.10 14.81 -3.63
C VAL A 31 3.08 15.81 -2.49
N ALA A 32 3.01 15.35 -1.24
CA ALA A 32 3.01 16.20 -0.05
C ALA A 32 4.40 16.75 0.32
N THR A 33 5.48 16.20 -0.24
CA THR A 33 6.88 16.56 0.07
C THR A 33 7.14 18.05 0.06
N PRO A 34 6.75 18.86 -0.95
CA PRO A 34 7.04 20.30 -0.95
C PRO A 34 6.39 21.05 0.23
N VAL A 35 5.19 20.63 0.62
CA VAL A 35 4.45 21.25 1.73
C VAL A 35 5.07 20.85 3.07
N ILE A 36 5.41 19.55 3.24
CA ILE A 36 6.09 19.04 4.43
C ILE A 36 7.46 19.70 4.62
N MET A 37 8.26 19.81 3.56
CA MET A 37 9.55 20.49 3.58
C MET A 37 9.41 21.94 4.08
N LYS A 38 8.42 22.67 3.56
CA LYS A 38 8.16 24.05 3.97
C LYS A 38 7.68 24.15 5.43
N GLU A 39 6.81 23.26 5.86
CA GLU A 39 6.21 23.29 7.22
C GLU A 39 7.23 22.93 8.31
N TYR A 40 8.11 21.95 8.05
CA TYR A 40 9.05 21.40 9.05
C TYR A 40 10.51 21.85 8.83
N GLY A 41 10.80 22.60 7.79
CA GLY A 41 12.17 23.02 7.47
C GLY A 41 13.07 21.86 7.01
N PHE A 42 12.49 20.82 6.38
CA PHE A 42 13.25 19.69 5.86
C PHE A 42 13.88 20.03 4.52
N ASP A 43 15.06 19.48 4.27
CA ASP A 43 15.71 19.55 2.96
C ASP A 43 15.42 18.30 2.10
N LYS A 44 15.96 18.28 0.88
CA LYS A 44 15.78 17.15 -0.05
C LYS A 44 16.45 15.87 0.45
N ILE A 45 17.54 15.98 1.20
CA ILE A 45 18.28 14.84 1.78
C ILE A 45 17.44 14.21 2.87
N ASP A 46 16.81 15.02 3.72
CA ASP A 46 15.90 14.55 4.76
C ASP A 46 14.75 13.76 4.18
N MET A 47 14.09 14.30 3.13
CA MET A 47 12.98 13.60 2.48
C MET A 47 13.42 12.32 1.77
N GLY A 48 14.60 12.32 1.16
CA GLY A 48 15.20 11.12 0.58
C GLY A 48 15.47 10.04 1.63
N LEU A 49 16.00 10.43 2.80
CA LEU A 49 16.21 9.53 3.93
C LEU A 49 14.88 8.95 4.44
N ILE A 50 13.90 9.79 4.68
CA ILE A 50 12.55 9.37 5.13
C ILE A 50 11.96 8.36 4.14
N GLN A 51 12.10 8.58 2.83
CA GLN A 51 11.61 7.65 1.81
C GLN A 51 12.42 6.34 1.78
N SER A 52 13.72 6.39 2.05
CA SER A 52 14.57 5.19 2.12
C SER A 52 14.16 4.26 3.25
N PHE A 53 13.70 4.79 4.38
CA PHE A 53 13.18 3.97 5.49
C PHE A 53 11.93 3.17 5.08
N PHE A 54 11.08 3.70 4.20
CA PHE A 54 9.99 2.92 3.63
C PHE A 54 10.51 1.68 2.89
N PHE A 55 11.48 1.86 2.00
CA PHE A 55 12.04 0.73 1.24
C PHE A 55 12.75 -0.28 2.14
N ALA A 56 13.42 0.18 3.20
CA ALA A 56 14.04 -0.70 4.18
C ALA A 56 13.00 -1.57 4.90
N GLY A 57 11.92 -0.98 5.40
CA GLY A 57 10.82 -1.72 6.04
C GLY A 57 10.13 -2.69 5.09
N TYR A 58 9.87 -2.24 3.86
CA TYR A 58 9.26 -3.04 2.80
C TYR A 58 10.10 -4.28 2.46
N ALA A 59 11.40 -4.09 2.20
CA ALA A 59 12.32 -5.19 1.87
C ALA A 59 12.46 -6.19 3.02
N LEU A 60 12.55 -5.71 4.26
CA LEU A 60 12.66 -6.54 5.46
C LEU A 60 11.47 -7.49 5.61
N MET A 61 10.26 -7.03 5.28
CA MET A 61 9.03 -7.81 5.49
C MET A 61 8.57 -8.61 4.26
N GLN A 62 9.24 -8.52 3.11
CA GLN A 62 8.85 -9.33 1.94
C GLN A 62 8.96 -10.83 2.19
N VAL A 63 10.10 -11.29 2.68
CA VAL A 63 10.33 -12.72 2.93
C VAL A 63 9.50 -13.22 4.12
N PRO A 64 9.55 -12.59 5.31
CA PRO A 64 8.68 -12.97 6.43
C PRO A 64 7.19 -12.92 6.08
N GLY A 65 6.76 -11.92 5.30
CA GLY A 65 5.38 -11.79 4.84
C GLY A 65 4.95 -12.93 3.92
N GLY A 66 5.84 -13.41 3.05
CA GLY A 66 5.62 -14.60 2.25
C GLY A 66 5.43 -15.85 3.12
N MET A 67 6.29 -16.07 4.09
CA MET A 67 6.17 -17.17 5.06
C MET A 67 4.88 -17.08 5.88
N MET A 68 4.47 -15.88 6.30
CA MET A 68 3.19 -15.66 6.98
C MET A 68 2.00 -16.01 6.07
N ALA A 69 2.05 -15.63 4.79
CA ALA A 69 0.99 -15.91 3.84
C ALA A 69 0.87 -17.40 3.50
N GLU A 70 1.98 -18.14 3.52
CA GLU A 70 1.96 -19.60 3.40
C GLU A 70 1.37 -20.27 4.64
N LYS A 71 1.80 -19.85 5.83
CA LYS A 71 1.43 -20.47 7.12
C LYS A 71 0.00 -20.12 7.54
N PHE A 72 -0.37 -18.84 7.53
CA PHE A 72 -1.67 -18.35 8.02
C PHE A 72 -2.69 -18.11 6.89
N GLY A 73 -2.25 -18.23 5.63
CA GLY A 73 -3.05 -17.99 4.46
C GLY A 73 -3.03 -16.54 3.98
N HIS A 74 -3.19 -16.39 2.67
CA HIS A 74 -3.14 -15.10 1.98
C HIS A 74 -4.20 -14.09 2.46
N ARG A 75 -5.39 -14.57 2.88
CA ARG A 75 -6.48 -13.71 3.35
C ARG A 75 -6.13 -13.03 4.66
N ILE A 76 -5.71 -13.80 5.67
CA ILE A 76 -5.35 -13.24 6.99
C ILE A 76 -4.15 -12.31 6.86
N THR A 77 -3.08 -12.78 6.19
CA THR A 77 -1.87 -11.96 6.00
C THR A 77 -2.16 -10.70 5.21
N GLY A 78 -2.97 -10.79 4.15
CA GLY A 78 -3.37 -9.64 3.35
C GLY A 78 -4.18 -8.62 4.16
N SER A 79 -5.22 -9.05 4.87
CA SER A 79 -6.04 -8.15 5.70
C SER A 79 -5.23 -7.48 6.81
N LEU A 80 -4.38 -8.22 7.52
CA LEU A 80 -3.50 -7.65 8.55
C LEU A 80 -2.53 -6.64 7.96
N ALA A 81 -1.95 -6.92 6.80
CA ALA A 81 -1.06 -6.01 6.10
C ALA A 81 -1.79 -4.72 5.71
N VAL A 82 -3.02 -4.81 5.15
CA VAL A 82 -3.85 -3.64 4.80
C VAL A 82 -4.15 -2.79 6.02
N ILE A 83 -4.60 -3.39 7.13
CA ILE A 83 -4.87 -2.66 8.38
C ILE A 83 -3.60 -1.97 8.88
N TRP A 84 -2.49 -2.70 8.91
CA TRP A 84 -1.22 -2.19 9.40
C TRP A 84 -0.77 -0.95 8.61
N TRP A 85 -0.62 -1.07 7.28
CA TRP A 85 -0.15 0.09 6.52
C TRP A 85 -1.13 1.27 6.59
N SER A 86 -2.45 1.01 6.61
CA SER A 86 -3.47 2.05 6.68
C SER A 86 -3.38 2.86 7.98
N VAL A 87 -3.10 2.19 9.11
CA VAL A 87 -2.83 2.86 10.38
C VAL A 87 -1.61 3.77 10.25
N PHE A 88 -0.51 3.31 9.64
CA PHE A 88 0.70 4.13 9.47
C PHE A 88 0.55 5.19 8.38
N THR A 89 -0.32 4.99 7.39
CA THR A 89 -0.76 6.07 6.49
C THR A 89 -1.41 7.20 7.30
N ALA A 90 -2.40 6.88 8.14
CA ALA A 90 -3.05 7.87 8.99
C ALA A 90 -2.08 8.53 9.99
N LEU A 91 -1.18 7.76 10.60
CA LEU A 91 -0.17 8.27 11.54
C LEU A 91 0.83 9.24 10.89
N THR A 92 1.01 9.22 9.57
CA THR A 92 1.79 10.24 8.87
C THR A 92 1.27 11.65 9.12
N ALA A 93 -0.05 11.83 9.30
CA ALA A 93 -0.67 13.11 9.55
C ALA A 93 -0.25 13.77 10.88
N VAL A 94 0.14 12.97 11.86
CA VAL A 94 0.53 13.43 13.21
C VAL A 94 2.04 13.39 13.44
N ALA A 95 2.81 12.91 12.47
CA ALA A 95 4.27 12.87 12.56
C ALA A 95 4.85 14.28 12.68
N LYS A 96 5.83 14.44 13.57
CA LYS A 96 6.53 15.71 13.81
C LYS A 96 8.04 15.47 13.85
N GLY A 97 8.77 16.12 12.95
CA GLY A 97 10.22 15.97 12.87
C GLY A 97 10.70 14.72 12.11
N LYS A 98 11.96 14.77 11.69
CA LYS A 98 12.58 13.79 10.78
C LYS A 98 12.47 12.34 11.27
N PHE A 99 12.75 12.12 12.56
CA PHE A 99 12.72 10.78 13.13
C PHE A 99 11.33 10.15 13.12
N SER A 100 10.28 10.91 13.48
CA SER A 100 8.91 10.37 13.48
C SER A 100 8.41 10.07 12.08
N PHE A 101 8.73 10.92 11.08
CA PHE A 101 8.42 10.61 9.70
C PHE A 101 9.15 9.34 9.21
N ALA A 102 10.45 9.21 9.53
CA ALA A 102 11.23 8.03 9.16
C ALA A 102 10.68 6.75 9.81
N ALA A 103 10.35 6.81 11.10
CA ALA A 103 9.79 5.68 11.84
C ALA A 103 8.42 5.26 11.27
N VAL A 104 7.52 6.23 11.03
CA VAL A 104 6.20 5.96 10.43
C VAL A 104 6.37 5.35 9.03
N ARG A 105 7.29 5.85 8.20
CA ARG A 105 7.57 5.31 6.87
C ARG A 105 8.16 3.91 6.90
N PHE A 106 9.05 3.63 7.83
CA PHE A 106 9.58 2.28 8.03
C PHE A 106 8.47 1.28 8.37
N LEU A 107 7.62 1.62 9.35
CA LEU A 107 6.51 0.78 9.78
C LEU A 107 5.42 0.65 8.70
N PHE A 108 5.17 1.72 7.93
CA PHE A 108 4.32 1.67 6.75
C PHE A 108 4.86 0.66 5.72
N GLY A 109 6.17 0.72 5.43
CA GLY A 109 6.84 -0.22 4.53
C GLY A 109 6.75 -1.67 5.02
N MET A 110 6.92 -1.90 6.32
CA MET A 110 6.73 -3.23 6.92
C MET A 110 5.31 -3.78 6.70
N GLY A 111 4.30 -2.92 6.73
CA GLY A 111 2.91 -3.32 6.44
C GLY A 111 2.68 -3.69 4.98
N GLU A 112 3.28 -2.97 4.05
CA GLU A 112 3.11 -3.23 2.62
C GLU A 112 3.93 -4.42 2.09
N GLY A 113 5.07 -4.74 2.73
CA GLY A 113 5.97 -5.82 2.31
C GLY A 113 5.28 -7.17 2.07
N PRO A 114 4.38 -7.65 2.96
CA PRO A 114 3.69 -8.93 2.83
C PRO A 114 2.68 -9.02 1.69
N ILE A 115 2.22 -7.91 1.10
CA ILE A 115 1.07 -7.89 0.19
C ILE A 115 1.34 -8.61 -1.12
N TYR A 116 2.46 -8.33 -1.77
CA TYR A 116 2.79 -8.96 -3.03
C TYR A 116 2.95 -10.48 -2.92
N PRO A 117 3.71 -11.01 -1.93
CA PRO A 117 3.74 -12.45 -1.66
C PRO A 117 2.36 -13.05 -1.39
N ALA A 118 1.53 -12.38 -0.57
CA ALA A 118 0.18 -12.84 -0.26
C ALA A 118 -0.71 -12.92 -1.52
N PHE A 119 -0.64 -11.92 -2.40
CA PHE A 119 -1.38 -11.92 -3.66
C PHE A 119 -0.87 -12.97 -4.65
N ALA A 120 0.44 -13.19 -4.72
CA ALA A 120 1.00 -14.26 -5.54
C ALA A 120 0.46 -15.64 -5.10
N ILE A 121 0.40 -15.89 -3.79
CA ILE A 121 -0.19 -17.14 -3.23
C ILE A 121 -1.69 -17.20 -3.52
N ALA A 122 -2.43 -16.09 -3.40
CA ALA A 122 -3.85 -16.04 -3.74
C ALA A 122 -4.08 -16.41 -5.21
N ILE A 123 -3.34 -15.78 -6.14
CA ILE A 123 -3.42 -16.09 -7.57
C ILE A 123 -3.07 -17.56 -7.83
N PHE A 124 -2.01 -18.05 -7.17
CA PHE A 124 -1.61 -19.46 -7.34
C PHE A 124 -2.69 -20.43 -6.91
N ARG A 125 -3.42 -20.16 -5.83
CA ARG A 125 -4.46 -21.03 -5.27
C ARG A 125 -5.80 -20.94 -5.99
N TRP A 126 -6.20 -19.74 -6.47
CA TRP A 126 -7.53 -19.50 -7.03
C TRP A 126 -7.61 -19.67 -8.54
N PHE A 127 -6.49 -19.60 -9.27
CA PHE A 127 -6.49 -19.60 -10.72
C PHE A 127 -5.73 -20.80 -11.29
N ASN A 128 -6.25 -21.36 -12.39
CA ASN A 128 -5.59 -22.44 -13.12
C ASN A 128 -4.39 -21.89 -13.93
N LYS A 129 -3.53 -22.80 -14.45
CA LYS A 129 -2.30 -22.40 -15.17
C LYS A 129 -2.56 -21.45 -16.34
N LYS A 130 -3.67 -21.59 -17.06
CA LYS A 130 -4.01 -20.76 -18.23
C LYS A 130 -4.50 -19.36 -17.85
N GLU A 131 -5.04 -19.19 -16.65
CA GLU A 131 -5.64 -17.93 -16.19
C GLU A 131 -4.71 -17.10 -15.28
N LYS A 132 -3.62 -17.71 -14.76
CA LYS A 132 -2.70 -17.01 -13.84
C LYS A 132 -2.11 -15.73 -14.44
N GLY A 133 -1.78 -15.72 -15.72
CA GLY A 133 -1.28 -14.53 -16.41
C GLY A 133 -2.29 -13.39 -16.38
N ASN A 134 -3.55 -13.68 -16.72
CA ASN A 134 -4.63 -12.69 -16.67
C ASN A 134 -4.91 -12.21 -15.23
N ALA A 135 -4.88 -13.11 -14.25
CA ALA A 135 -5.05 -12.72 -12.84
C ALA A 135 -3.90 -11.86 -12.33
N SER A 136 -2.66 -12.15 -12.74
CA SER A 136 -1.49 -11.33 -12.41
C SER A 136 -1.55 -9.94 -13.06
N SER A 137 -2.18 -9.80 -14.23
CA SER A 137 -2.34 -8.48 -14.83
C SER A 137 -3.27 -7.57 -14.03
N PHE A 138 -4.24 -8.08 -13.28
CA PHE A 138 -5.02 -7.27 -12.34
C PHE A 138 -4.14 -6.64 -11.26
N LEU A 139 -3.23 -7.43 -10.67
CA LEU A 139 -2.25 -6.94 -9.70
C LEU A 139 -1.39 -5.82 -10.30
N LEU A 140 -0.81 -6.07 -11.47
CA LEU A 140 0.08 -5.11 -12.14
C LEU A 140 -0.66 -3.85 -12.58
N ASN A 141 -1.85 -3.97 -13.16
CA ASN A 141 -2.64 -2.81 -13.59
C ASN A 141 -3.04 -1.92 -12.40
N GLY A 142 -3.40 -2.49 -11.24
CA GLY A 142 -3.59 -1.72 -10.03
C GLY A 142 -2.33 -0.94 -9.63
N SER A 143 -1.19 -1.61 -9.66
CA SER A 143 0.10 -1.02 -9.33
C SER A 143 0.54 0.11 -10.27
N PHE A 144 0.17 0.05 -11.55
CA PHE A 144 0.50 1.09 -12.53
C PHE A 144 -0.51 2.26 -12.49
N LEU A 145 -1.79 1.97 -12.34
CA LEU A 145 -2.83 3.01 -12.32
C LEU A 145 -2.80 3.84 -11.03
N GLY A 146 -2.40 3.26 -9.91
CA GLY A 146 -2.25 3.98 -8.65
C GLY A 146 -1.35 5.23 -8.77
N PRO A 147 -0.10 5.10 -9.22
CA PRO A 147 0.81 6.23 -9.44
C PRO A 147 0.37 7.21 -10.54
N VAL A 148 -0.44 6.79 -11.49
CA VAL A 148 -0.97 7.66 -12.55
C VAL A 148 -2.09 8.56 -12.02
N ILE A 149 -3.04 7.99 -11.30
CA ILE A 149 -4.23 8.70 -10.80
C ILE A 149 -3.95 9.35 -9.43
N GLY A 150 -3.15 8.69 -8.60
CA GLY A 150 -2.89 9.09 -7.22
C GLY A 150 -2.42 10.54 -7.06
N PRO A 151 -1.43 11.03 -7.81
CA PRO A 151 -0.96 12.41 -7.68
C PRO A 151 -2.04 13.44 -7.93
N ALA A 152 -2.85 13.27 -8.98
CA ALA A 152 -3.93 14.20 -9.31
C ALA A 152 -5.00 14.24 -8.22
N LEU A 153 -5.41 13.07 -7.72
CA LEU A 153 -6.38 12.96 -6.63
C LEU A 153 -5.82 13.55 -5.33
N THR A 154 -4.56 13.25 -5.01
CA THR A 154 -3.88 13.77 -3.81
C THR A 154 -3.79 15.30 -3.84
N VAL A 155 -3.40 15.91 -4.97
CA VAL A 155 -3.34 17.37 -5.13
C VAL A 155 -4.74 17.98 -4.97
N ALA A 156 -5.75 17.41 -5.62
CA ALA A 156 -7.12 17.89 -5.52
C ALA A 156 -7.65 17.86 -4.07
N LEU A 157 -7.39 16.78 -3.34
CA LEU A 157 -7.77 16.69 -1.92
C LEU A 157 -6.94 17.65 -1.05
N MET A 158 -5.63 17.74 -1.30
CA MET A 158 -4.74 18.63 -0.52
C MET A 158 -5.15 20.10 -0.63
N SER A 159 -5.64 20.54 -1.79
CA SER A 159 -6.08 21.93 -2.00
C SER A 159 -7.35 22.27 -1.21
N THR A 160 -8.15 21.29 -0.82
CA THR A 160 -9.41 21.48 -0.09
C THR A 160 -9.28 21.26 1.41
N VAL A 161 -8.63 20.16 1.82
CA VAL A 161 -8.59 19.73 3.23
C VAL A 161 -7.18 19.75 3.84
N GLY A 162 -6.16 20.07 3.06
CA GLY A 162 -4.76 20.05 3.49
C GLY A 162 -4.15 18.65 3.55
N TRP A 163 -2.82 18.57 3.54
CA TRP A 163 -2.10 17.30 3.40
C TRP A 163 -2.34 16.33 4.57
N LYS A 164 -2.47 16.81 5.82
CA LYS A 164 -2.71 15.94 6.99
C LYS A 164 -4.02 15.18 6.88
N MET A 165 -5.09 15.88 6.47
CA MET A 165 -6.40 15.24 6.28
C MET A 165 -6.39 14.23 5.14
N VAL A 166 -5.61 14.45 4.09
CA VAL A 166 -5.44 13.48 3.00
C VAL A 166 -4.91 12.15 3.54
N PHE A 167 -3.85 12.16 4.35
CA PHE A 167 -3.31 10.93 4.96
C PHE A 167 -4.30 10.25 5.89
N LEU A 168 -5.10 11.00 6.65
CA LEU A 168 -6.17 10.44 7.48
C LEU A 168 -7.25 9.77 6.64
N ILE A 169 -7.71 10.43 5.57
CA ILE A 169 -8.74 9.90 4.67
C ILE A 169 -8.26 8.59 4.02
N PHE A 170 -7.04 8.57 3.46
CA PHE A 170 -6.50 7.35 2.84
C PHE A 170 -6.32 6.22 3.86
N GLY A 171 -5.85 6.53 5.08
CA GLY A 171 -5.75 5.54 6.15
C GLY A 171 -7.11 4.93 6.52
N ILE A 172 -8.17 5.75 6.64
CA ILE A 172 -9.53 5.27 6.93
C ILE A 172 -10.06 4.42 5.76
N VAL A 173 -9.90 4.87 4.52
CA VAL A 173 -10.32 4.11 3.33
C VAL A 173 -9.62 2.75 3.29
N GLY A 174 -8.32 2.69 3.56
CA GLY A 174 -7.59 1.44 3.61
C GLY A 174 -8.10 0.49 4.70
N ILE A 175 -8.40 0.98 5.91
CA ILE A 175 -8.99 0.16 6.98
C ILE A 175 -10.34 -0.42 6.55
N LEU A 176 -11.20 0.39 5.90
CA LEU A 176 -12.51 -0.06 5.42
C LEU A 176 -12.39 -1.13 4.33
N MET A 177 -11.30 -1.13 3.56
CA MET A 177 -11.05 -2.15 2.53
C MET A 177 -10.54 -3.47 3.08
N ALA A 178 -10.08 -3.54 4.32
CA ALA A 178 -9.52 -4.74 4.93
C ALA A 178 -10.58 -5.80 5.30
N TRP A 179 -11.86 -5.43 5.24
CA TRP A 179 -13.03 -6.29 5.51
C TRP A 179 -13.64 -6.80 4.20
#